data_42dffe0f8166a5644e3bd6d11e5f1137
#
_entry.id   42dffe0f8166a5644e3bd6d11e5f1137
#
_cell.length_a   1.000
_cell.length_b   1.000
_cell.length_c   1.000
_cell.angle_alpha   90.00
_cell.angle_beta   90.00
_cell.angle_gamma   90.00
#
_symmetry.space_group_name_H-M   'P 1'
#
loop_
_entity.id
_entity.type
_entity.pdbx_description
1 polymer ?
#
loop_
_entity_poly.entity_id
_entity_poly.type
_entity_poly.pdbx_seq_one_letter_code
_entity_poly.pdbx_strand_id
1 'polypeptide(L)'
;MKQLFSLFICCLMATMSLAQEVYTVDNLPNVHLHDATRYVCNPANILTPVATDSIDTMLYALEQQTGIETVVAVLPTIGDADCYDFAFALGNKWGVGKSKSDNGLVVLLVTDQRCIQMVTGYGLEGHLPDAICKRIQLNDMIPYLKNNQ
;
A
#
# COMPACT_ATOMS: atom_id res chain seq x y z
N MET A 1 -11.37 51.80 -7.32
CA MET A 1 -10.93 51.11 -6.10
C MET A 1 -11.69 49.81 -5.84
N LYS A 2 -13.00 49.75 -5.97
CA LYS A 2 -13.77 48.50 -5.72
C LYS A 2 -13.47 47.36 -6.71
N GLN A 3 -13.17 47.65 -7.95
CA GLN A 3 -12.83 46.62 -8.96
C GLN A 3 -11.40 46.06 -8.80
N LEU A 4 -10.45 46.86 -8.36
CA LEU A 4 -9.09 46.42 -8.05
C LEU A 4 -9.04 45.48 -6.83
N PHE A 5 -9.91 45.75 -5.84
CA PHE A 5 -10.02 44.90 -4.64
C PHE A 5 -10.64 43.52 -4.94
N SER A 6 -11.61 43.49 -5.88
CA SER A 6 -12.23 42.23 -6.34
C SER A 6 -11.24 41.35 -7.13
N LEU A 7 -10.37 41.96 -7.92
CA LEU A 7 -9.32 41.25 -8.68
C LEU A 7 -8.25 40.66 -7.76
N PHE A 8 -7.92 41.36 -6.67
CA PHE A 8 -6.93 40.90 -5.70
C PHE A 8 -7.45 39.72 -4.87
N ILE A 9 -8.76 39.70 -4.53
CA ILE A 9 -9.40 38.56 -3.83
C ILE A 9 -9.48 37.33 -4.75
N CYS A 10 -9.72 37.51 -6.05
CA CYS A 10 -9.77 36.41 -7.02
C CYS A 10 -8.40 35.75 -7.23
N CYS A 11 -7.29 36.51 -7.18
CA CYS A 11 -5.93 35.99 -7.26
C CYS A 11 -5.51 35.22 -5.98
N LEU A 12 -6.06 35.57 -4.81
CA LEU A 12 -5.72 34.90 -3.55
C LEU A 12 -6.37 33.52 -3.41
N MET A 13 -7.42 33.23 -4.18
CA MET A 13 -8.11 31.94 -4.19
C MET A 13 -7.47 30.89 -5.10
N ALA A 14 -6.47 31.27 -5.91
CA ALA A 14 -5.89 30.39 -6.95
C ALA A 14 -4.69 29.55 -6.48
N THR A 15 -4.32 29.59 -5.21
CA THR A 15 -3.16 28.82 -4.70
C THR A 15 -3.50 27.86 -3.58
N MET A 16 -4.65 27.19 -3.65
CA MET A 16 -4.80 25.94 -2.94
C MET A 16 -4.08 24.85 -3.77
N SER A 17 -2.77 24.84 -3.70
CA SER A 17 -1.99 23.66 -4.05
C SER A 17 -2.49 22.53 -3.15
N LEU A 18 -3.23 21.58 -3.72
CA LEU A 18 -3.54 20.32 -3.05
C LEU A 18 -2.20 19.64 -2.81
N ALA A 19 -1.57 19.93 -1.67
CA ALA A 19 -0.41 19.17 -1.24
C ALA A 19 -0.88 17.70 -1.11
N GLN A 20 -0.37 16.85 -1.98
CA GLN A 20 -0.65 15.42 -1.90
C GLN A 20 -0.13 14.93 -0.54
N GLU A 21 -1.00 14.26 0.21
CA GLU A 21 -0.62 13.72 1.52
C GLU A 21 0.48 12.68 1.33
N VAL A 22 1.61 12.90 2.02
CA VAL A 22 2.71 11.93 2.06
C VAL A 22 2.42 10.92 3.15
N TYR A 23 2.34 9.66 2.76
CA TYR A 23 2.13 8.57 3.71
C TYR A 23 3.45 8.12 4.33
N THR A 24 3.39 7.88 5.62
CA THR A 24 4.48 7.32 6.43
C THR A 24 3.98 6.08 7.14
N VAL A 25 4.88 5.25 7.61
CA VAL A 25 4.51 4.07 8.41
C VAL A 25 3.70 4.45 9.66
N ASP A 26 3.86 5.70 10.14
CA ASP A 26 3.21 6.19 11.35
C ASP A 26 1.78 6.68 11.14
N ASN A 27 1.47 7.22 9.97
CA ASN A 27 0.15 7.78 9.69
C ASN A 27 -0.79 6.83 8.91
N LEU A 28 -0.31 5.64 8.54
CA LEU A 28 -1.14 4.64 7.86
C LEU A 28 -2.09 3.94 8.83
N PRO A 29 -3.38 3.82 8.48
CA PRO A 29 -4.34 3.05 9.27
C PRO A 29 -4.09 1.54 9.11
N ASN A 30 -3.85 0.83 10.22
CA ASN A 30 -3.83 -0.63 10.18
C ASN A 30 -5.27 -1.16 10.15
N VAL A 31 -5.76 -1.43 8.95
CA VAL A 31 -7.16 -1.83 8.72
C VAL A 31 -7.48 -3.19 9.36
N HIS A 32 -6.52 -4.09 9.40
CA HIS A 32 -6.70 -5.45 9.95
C HIS A 32 -6.93 -5.46 11.46
N LEU A 33 -6.40 -4.47 12.21
CA LEU A 33 -6.67 -4.33 13.64
C LEU A 33 -8.12 -3.95 13.95
N HIS A 34 -8.80 -3.27 13.01
CA HIS A 34 -10.18 -2.83 13.19
C HIS A 34 -11.17 -3.87 12.64
N ASP A 35 -10.78 -4.57 11.59
CA ASP A 35 -11.58 -5.60 10.95
C ASP A 35 -10.65 -6.71 10.41
N ALA A 36 -10.68 -7.87 11.08
CA ALA A 36 -9.83 -9.01 10.74
C ALA A 36 -10.12 -9.62 9.35
N THR A 37 -11.12 -9.15 8.63
CA THR A 37 -11.40 -9.53 7.24
C THR A 37 -10.83 -8.55 6.22
N ARG A 38 -10.17 -7.47 6.68
CA ARG A 38 -9.58 -6.44 5.84
C ARG A 38 -8.05 -6.54 5.85
N TYR A 39 -7.47 -6.58 4.67
CA TYR A 39 -6.03 -6.72 4.43
C TYR A 39 -5.47 -5.57 3.60
N VAL A 40 -6.35 -4.83 2.89
CA VAL A 40 -5.95 -3.79 1.94
C VAL A 40 -6.06 -2.41 2.56
N CYS A 41 -4.92 -1.76 2.78
CA CYS A 41 -4.81 -0.36 3.14
C CYS A 41 -4.76 0.49 1.85
N ASN A 42 -5.87 1.16 1.53
CA ASN A 42 -6.05 1.96 0.30
C ASN A 42 -6.64 3.34 0.66
N PRO A 43 -5.93 4.16 1.45
CA PRO A 43 -6.50 5.39 2.03
C PRO A 43 -6.83 6.45 0.99
N ALA A 44 -6.15 6.45 -0.14
CA ALA A 44 -6.38 7.39 -1.26
C ALA A 44 -7.36 6.86 -2.32
N ASN A 45 -8.01 5.71 -2.09
CA ASN A 45 -8.97 5.09 -3.01
C ASN A 45 -8.42 4.87 -4.43
N ILE A 46 -7.14 4.48 -4.54
CA ILE A 46 -6.50 4.15 -5.82
C ILE A 46 -7.14 2.91 -6.42
N LEU A 47 -7.37 1.87 -5.61
CA LEU A 47 -8.17 0.72 -6.00
C LEU A 47 -9.65 1.03 -5.84
N THR A 48 -10.47 0.49 -6.74
CA THR A 48 -11.93 0.54 -6.59
C THR A 48 -12.39 -0.28 -5.39
N PRO A 49 -13.56 0.04 -4.78
CA PRO A 49 -14.11 -0.78 -3.69
C PRO A 49 -14.27 -2.26 -4.07
N VAL A 50 -14.71 -2.54 -5.31
CA VAL A 50 -14.87 -3.93 -5.80
C VAL A 50 -13.53 -4.66 -5.86
N ALA A 51 -12.47 -4.01 -6.34
CA ALA A 51 -11.13 -4.59 -6.36
C ALA A 51 -10.60 -4.84 -4.95
N THR A 52 -10.78 -3.87 -4.04
CA THR A 52 -10.39 -3.99 -2.64
C THR A 52 -11.09 -5.16 -1.97
N ASP A 53 -12.43 -5.27 -2.10
CA ASP A 53 -13.21 -6.36 -1.51
C ASP A 53 -12.84 -7.74 -2.08
N SER A 54 -12.49 -7.79 -3.38
CA SER A 54 -12.02 -9.04 -4.01
C SER A 54 -10.68 -9.49 -3.45
N ILE A 55 -9.74 -8.57 -3.27
CA ILE A 55 -8.42 -8.86 -2.68
C ILE A 55 -8.59 -9.29 -1.23
N ASP A 56 -9.37 -8.55 -0.43
CA ASP A 56 -9.63 -8.90 0.97
C ASP A 56 -10.21 -10.31 1.09
N THR A 57 -11.17 -10.68 0.23
CA THR A 57 -11.77 -12.02 0.23
C THR A 57 -10.75 -13.11 -0.07
N MET A 58 -9.88 -12.90 -1.07
CA MET A 58 -8.82 -13.85 -1.42
C MET A 58 -7.79 -14.00 -0.30
N LEU A 59 -7.38 -12.90 0.32
CA LEU A 59 -6.39 -12.91 1.40
C LEU A 59 -6.96 -13.51 2.69
N TYR A 60 -8.23 -13.25 2.99
CA TYR A 60 -8.92 -13.93 4.08
C TYR A 60 -8.92 -15.46 3.89
N ALA A 61 -9.29 -15.93 2.69
CA ALA A 61 -9.26 -17.37 2.39
C ALA A 61 -7.83 -17.96 2.49
N LEU A 62 -6.81 -17.23 2.02
CA LEU A 62 -5.41 -17.61 2.14
C LEU A 62 -5.01 -17.78 3.61
N GLU A 63 -5.31 -16.81 4.45
CA GLU A 63 -5.00 -16.88 5.88
C GLU A 63 -5.70 -18.03 6.57
N GLN A 64 -7.00 -18.25 6.29
CA GLN A 64 -7.74 -19.37 6.88
C GLN A 64 -7.17 -20.74 6.49
N GLN A 65 -6.63 -20.88 5.28
CA GLN A 65 -6.07 -22.14 4.78
C GLN A 65 -4.62 -22.36 5.20
N THR A 66 -3.83 -21.32 5.31
CA THR A 66 -2.36 -21.41 5.45
C THR A 66 -1.83 -20.78 6.73
N GLY A 67 -2.60 -19.92 7.37
CA GLY A 67 -2.18 -19.09 8.49
C GLY A 67 -1.22 -17.96 8.09
N ILE A 68 -0.99 -17.71 6.80
CA ILE A 68 -0.15 -16.61 6.31
C ILE A 68 -0.90 -15.29 6.51
N GLU A 69 -0.29 -14.37 7.25
CA GLU A 69 -0.81 -13.01 7.43
C GLU A 69 -0.27 -12.11 6.33
N THR A 70 -1.19 -11.46 5.61
CA THR A 70 -0.82 -10.58 4.50
C THR A 70 -1.31 -9.15 4.75
N VAL A 71 -0.53 -8.17 4.31
CA VAL A 71 -0.94 -6.78 4.22
C VAL A 71 -0.67 -6.27 2.81
N VAL A 72 -1.64 -5.59 2.24
CA VAL A 72 -1.51 -4.89 0.96
C VAL A 72 -1.68 -3.40 1.21
N ALA A 73 -0.66 -2.59 0.94
CA ALA A 73 -0.72 -1.14 1.01
C ALA A 73 -0.62 -0.53 -0.38
N VAL A 74 -1.61 0.28 -0.76
CA VAL A 74 -1.67 0.96 -2.06
C VAL A 74 -1.71 2.45 -1.81
N LEU A 75 -0.59 3.12 -2.12
CA LEU A 75 -0.33 4.49 -1.71
C LEU A 75 0.01 5.39 -2.92
N PRO A 76 -0.43 6.65 -2.91
CA PRO A 76 -0.04 7.60 -3.96
C PRO A 76 1.42 8.01 -3.86
N THR A 77 1.92 8.23 -2.65
CA THR A 77 3.31 8.67 -2.39
C THR A 77 3.76 8.29 -0.97
N ILE A 78 5.04 7.97 -0.84
CA ILE A 78 5.75 7.78 0.43
C ILE A 78 6.89 8.79 0.59
N GLY A 79 6.85 9.91 -0.17
CA GLY A 79 7.92 10.89 -0.21
C GLY A 79 9.20 10.32 -0.81
N ASP A 80 10.34 10.61 -0.18
CA ASP A 80 11.66 10.15 -0.63
C ASP A 80 12.07 8.78 -0.04
N ALA A 81 11.15 8.09 0.65
CA ALA A 81 11.44 6.79 1.24
C ALA A 81 11.69 5.72 0.18
N ASP A 82 12.62 4.81 0.46
CA ASP A 82 12.81 3.61 -0.37
C ASP A 82 11.64 2.64 -0.18
N CYS A 83 11.17 2.05 -1.27
CA CYS A 83 10.01 1.15 -1.26
C CYS A 83 10.24 -0.12 -0.42
N TYR A 84 11.43 -0.71 -0.49
CA TYR A 84 11.73 -1.90 0.30
C TYR A 84 11.78 -1.57 1.78
N ASP A 85 12.51 -0.52 2.14
CA ASP A 85 12.66 -0.09 3.53
C ASP A 85 11.31 0.29 4.14
N PHE A 86 10.45 0.95 3.36
CA PHE A 86 9.09 1.30 3.78
C PHE A 86 8.24 0.04 4.02
N ALA A 87 8.22 -0.90 3.07
CA ALA A 87 7.45 -2.14 3.21
C ALA A 87 7.95 -3.00 4.39
N PHE A 88 9.26 -3.08 4.57
CA PHE A 88 9.89 -3.77 5.70
C PHE A 88 9.52 -3.14 7.04
N ALA A 89 9.64 -1.80 7.14
CA ALA A 89 9.28 -1.07 8.34
C ALA A 89 7.78 -1.19 8.66
N LEU A 90 6.92 -1.18 7.64
CA LEU A 90 5.47 -1.36 7.77
C LEU A 90 5.14 -2.73 8.36
N GLY A 91 5.72 -3.79 7.81
CA GLY A 91 5.55 -5.16 8.29
C GLY A 91 5.95 -5.32 9.75
N ASN A 92 7.10 -4.77 10.12
CA ASN A 92 7.60 -4.79 11.51
C ASN A 92 6.69 -4.00 12.46
N LYS A 93 6.26 -2.80 12.07
CA LYS A 93 5.43 -1.95 12.91
C LYS A 93 4.05 -2.55 13.16
N TRP A 94 3.46 -3.15 12.12
CA TRP A 94 2.14 -3.75 12.24
C TRP A 94 2.19 -5.19 12.77
N GLY A 95 3.39 -5.75 12.93
CA GLY A 95 3.59 -7.11 13.43
C GLY A 95 3.00 -8.16 12.49
N VAL A 96 3.14 -7.93 11.16
CA VAL A 96 2.59 -8.82 10.14
C VAL A 96 3.32 -10.16 10.19
N GLY A 97 2.54 -11.22 10.38
CA GLY A 97 3.05 -12.56 10.64
C GLY A 97 3.06 -12.90 12.13
N LYS A 98 2.77 -14.15 12.44
CA LYS A 98 2.73 -14.61 13.83
C LYS A 98 4.13 -14.69 14.42
N SER A 99 4.31 -14.20 15.63
CA SER A 99 5.62 -14.10 16.31
C SER A 99 6.40 -15.43 16.43
N LYS A 100 5.72 -16.57 16.32
CA LYS A 100 6.35 -17.90 16.36
C LYS A 100 6.67 -18.48 14.98
N SER A 101 5.95 -18.08 13.94
CA SER A 101 6.06 -18.63 12.58
C SER A 101 6.69 -17.65 11.60
N ASP A 102 6.72 -16.35 11.92
CA ASP A 102 7.26 -15.27 11.08
C ASP A 102 6.78 -15.39 9.61
N ASN A 103 5.48 -15.70 9.46
CA ASN A 103 4.84 -16.02 8.19
C ASN A 103 4.05 -14.84 7.60
N GLY A 104 4.60 -13.65 7.75
CA GLY A 104 4.02 -12.42 7.23
C GLY A 104 4.39 -12.15 5.77
N LEU A 105 3.48 -11.51 5.03
CA LEU A 105 3.70 -11.00 3.69
C LEU A 105 3.23 -9.54 3.63
N VAL A 106 4.10 -8.64 3.22
CA VAL A 106 3.73 -7.25 2.91
C VAL A 106 3.84 -7.03 1.41
N VAL A 107 2.78 -6.50 0.80
CA VAL A 107 2.76 -6.06 -0.59
C VAL A 107 2.53 -4.55 -0.59
N LEU A 108 3.49 -3.80 -1.09
CA LEU A 108 3.42 -2.34 -1.22
C LEU A 108 3.38 -1.94 -2.68
N LEU A 109 2.41 -1.10 -3.04
CA LEU A 109 2.33 -0.40 -4.33
C LEU A 109 2.36 1.10 -4.08
N VAL A 110 3.31 1.80 -4.70
CA VAL A 110 3.42 3.27 -4.65
C VAL A 110 3.36 3.82 -6.06
N THR A 111 2.36 4.65 -6.34
CA THR A 111 2.06 5.05 -7.72
C THR A 111 2.98 6.12 -8.28
N ASP A 112 3.41 7.10 -7.49
CA ASP A 112 4.32 8.17 -7.93
C ASP A 112 5.72 7.64 -8.26
N GLN A 113 6.25 6.74 -7.43
CA GLN A 113 7.53 6.06 -7.65
C GLN A 113 7.44 4.89 -8.63
N ARG A 114 6.20 4.49 -9.02
CA ARG A 114 5.94 3.32 -9.86
C ARG A 114 6.64 2.06 -9.33
N CYS A 115 6.63 1.91 -8.03
CA CYS A 115 7.23 0.77 -7.38
C CYS A 115 6.18 -0.20 -6.86
N ILE A 116 6.51 -1.47 -6.93
CA ILE A 116 5.82 -2.53 -6.22
C ILE A 116 6.87 -3.36 -5.48
N GLN A 117 6.60 -3.65 -4.23
CA GLN A 117 7.50 -4.40 -3.36
C GLN A 117 6.75 -5.48 -2.60
N MET A 118 7.32 -6.68 -2.59
CA MET A 118 6.88 -7.78 -1.74
C MET A 118 7.98 -8.08 -0.72
N VAL A 119 7.61 -8.13 0.56
CA VAL A 119 8.53 -8.46 1.66
C VAL A 119 7.91 -9.60 2.45
N THR A 120 8.67 -10.67 2.62
CA THR A 120 8.26 -11.87 3.35
C THR A 120 8.96 -11.97 4.69
N GLY A 121 8.25 -12.47 5.71
CA GLY A 121 8.85 -12.92 6.95
C GLY A 121 9.69 -14.19 6.74
N TYR A 122 10.61 -14.44 7.64
CA TYR A 122 11.57 -15.54 7.58
C TYR A 122 10.90 -16.92 7.42
N GLY A 123 9.72 -17.10 8.04
CA GLY A 123 8.94 -18.33 7.95
C GLY A 123 8.36 -18.62 6.57
N LEU A 124 8.32 -17.63 5.66
CA LEU A 124 7.85 -17.81 4.30
C LEU A 124 8.97 -18.08 3.28
N GLU A 125 10.23 -17.87 3.62
CA GLU A 125 11.34 -17.98 2.68
C GLU A 125 11.44 -19.36 1.99
N GLY A 126 11.01 -20.42 2.67
CA GLY A 126 10.97 -21.76 2.10
C GLY A 126 9.90 -21.97 1.02
N HIS A 127 8.81 -21.19 1.05
CA HIS A 127 7.67 -21.31 0.14
C HIS A 127 7.57 -20.14 -0.83
N LEU A 128 7.96 -18.95 -0.38
CA LEU A 128 7.89 -17.69 -1.12
C LEU A 128 9.23 -16.93 -0.98
N PRO A 129 10.34 -17.47 -1.50
CA PRO A 129 11.64 -16.79 -1.47
C PRO A 129 11.62 -15.55 -2.37
N ASP A 130 12.54 -14.62 -2.12
CA ASP A 130 12.66 -13.34 -2.85
C ASP A 130 12.66 -13.49 -4.37
N ALA A 131 13.29 -14.55 -4.90
CA ALA A 131 13.30 -14.83 -6.33
C ALA A 131 11.90 -15.10 -6.90
N ILE A 132 11.02 -15.76 -6.13
CA ILE A 132 9.62 -16.00 -6.50
C ILE A 132 8.82 -14.70 -6.39
N CYS A 133 8.99 -13.94 -5.31
CA CYS A 133 8.37 -12.61 -5.16
C CYS A 133 8.74 -11.71 -6.35
N LYS A 134 10.01 -11.66 -6.71
CA LYS A 134 10.50 -10.88 -7.85
C LYS A 134 9.87 -11.33 -9.17
N ARG A 135 9.73 -12.64 -9.38
CA ARG A 135 9.09 -13.19 -10.58
C ARG A 135 7.61 -12.79 -10.66
N ILE A 136 6.86 -12.89 -9.55
CA ILE A 136 5.46 -12.46 -9.48
C ILE A 136 5.35 -10.97 -9.81
N GLN A 137 6.18 -10.13 -9.19
CA GLN A 137 6.21 -8.69 -9.47
C GLN A 137 6.41 -8.40 -10.95
N LEU A 138 7.40 -9.04 -11.58
CA LEU A 138 7.79 -8.77 -12.98
C LEU A 138 6.79 -9.30 -14.00
N ASN A 139 6.22 -10.50 -13.76
CA ASN A 139 5.42 -11.19 -14.75
C ASN A 139 3.92 -10.99 -14.56
N ASP A 140 3.47 -10.88 -13.30
CA ASP A 140 2.06 -10.94 -12.96
C ASP A 140 1.50 -9.60 -12.44
N MET A 141 2.36 -8.64 -12.07
CA MET A 141 1.91 -7.35 -11.52
C MET A 141 2.30 -6.16 -12.40
N ILE A 142 3.59 -6.00 -12.70
CA ILE A 142 4.10 -4.83 -13.44
C ILE A 142 3.48 -4.66 -14.84
N PRO A 143 3.23 -5.72 -15.63
CA PRO A 143 2.62 -5.55 -16.96
C PRO A 143 1.25 -4.88 -16.91
N TYR A 144 0.42 -5.22 -15.91
CA TYR A 144 -0.90 -4.63 -15.74
C TYR A 144 -0.82 -3.18 -15.26
N LEU A 145 0.11 -2.88 -14.33
CA LEU A 145 0.34 -1.52 -13.84
C LEU A 145 0.81 -0.56 -14.94
N LYS A 146 1.62 -1.05 -15.89
CA LYS A 146 2.09 -0.24 -17.04
C LYS A 146 0.98 0.14 -18.01
N ASN A 147 -0.06 -0.67 -18.10
CA ASN A 147 -1.19 -0.47 -19.01
C ASN A 147 -2.37 0.27 -18.35
N ASN A 148 -2.19 0.81 -17.14
CA ASN A 148 -3.25 1.46 -16.34
C ASN A 148 -4.49 0.57 -16.16
N GLN A 149 -4.29 -0.72 -15.98
CA GLN A 149 -5.33 -1.73 -15.74
C GLN A 149 -5.36 -2.16 -14.27
#